data_a40ab22732c9aaf8bb4062c6f3607350
#
_entry.id   a40ab22732c9aaf8bb4062c6f3607350
#
_cell.length_a   1.000
_cell.length_b   1.000
_cell.length_c   1.000
_cell.angle_alpha   90.00
_cell.angle_beta   90.00
_cell.angle_gamma   90.00
#
_symmetry.space_group_name_H-M   'P 1'
#
loop_
_entity.id
_entity.type
_entity.pdbx_description
1 polymer ?
#
loop_
_entity_poly.entity_id
_entity_poly.type
_entity_poly.pdbx_seq_one_letter_code
_entity_poly.pdbx_strand_id
1 'polypeptide(L)'
;MKTLYFIGNGFDIAHDIKSRYRDFRDFMNASKEYDDLVTMLEELYGCTVKDLWCEFEKALGLITGKVIYEDAVDNAGKDEELEREARMQQDIMHWNASNIRERLGDAFSDWVAQISLDKVKPFYGIAPTDLFFTFNYTETLETIYKVPQANILHIHGNQSNPIFGHGEKKFDDTWPPDNEAWVIADDAVDHARDLFKQFVKPVDTIIKEHEDFFRGLKGTVDRVVIIGHSLGEVDLPYIRKIQKEVTPSLWMDYFHRVKERYATKQMQHDAIVETLLSCGIPVGNVKVVCDEDEMI
;
A
#
# COMPACT_ATOMS: atom_id res chain seq x y z
N MET A 1 -31.36 -4.79 1.36
CA MET A 1 -30.03 -4.56 1.94
C MET A 1 -29.06 -4.28 0.83
N LYS A 2 -28.05 -3.46 1.08
CA LYS A 2 -27.00 -3.11 0.12
C LYS A 2 -25.82 -4.07 0.21
N THR A 3 -25.06 -4.18 -0.87
CA THR A 3 -23.72 -4.78 -0.86
C THR A 3 -22.70 -3.73 -0.48
N LEU A 4 -21.71 -4.08 0.34
CA LEU A 4 -20.49 -3.29 0.51
C LEU A 4 -19.41 -3.90 -0.38
N TYR A 5 -18.94 -3.14 -1.35
CA TYR A 5 -17.78 -3.53 -2.16
C TYR A 5 -16.50 -3.05 -1.50
N PHE A 6 -15.56 -3.96 -1.28
CA PHE A 6 -14.23 -3.72 -0.73
C PHE A 6 -13.24 -3.79 -1.90
N ILE A 7 -12.83 -2.62 -2.39
CA ILE A 7 -12.17 -2.47 -3.69
C ILE A 7 -10.67 -2.20 -3.49
N GLY A 8 -9.83 -3.06 -4.07
CA GLY A 8 -8.39 -2.85 -4.12
C GLY A 8 -7.88 -2.60 -5.54
N ASN A 9 -6.56 -2.38 -5.68
CA ASN A 9 -5.94 -1.99 -6.94
C ASN A 9 -6.12 -3.00 -8.10
N GLY A 10 -6.39 -4.27 -7.78
CA GLY A 10 -6.73 -5.27 -8.80
C GLY A 10 -8.00 -4.95 -9.58
N PHE A 11 -8.89 -4.12 -9.01
CA PHE A 11 -10.06 -3.60 -9.71
C PHE A 11 -9.64 -2.69 -10.88
N ASP A 12 -8.79 -1.72 -10.62
CA ASP A 12 -8.26 -0.83 -11.67
C ASP A 12 -7.45 -1.60 -12.73
N ILE A 13 -6.64 -2.55 -12.27
CA ILE A 13 -5.84 -3.41 -13.16
C ILE A 13 -6.72 -4.24 -14.10
N ALA A 14 -7.89 -4.70 -13.64
CA ALA A 14 -8.85 -5.44 -14.48
C ALA A 14 -9.47 -4.54 -15.58
N HIS A 15 -9.44 -3.23 -15.39
CA HIS A 15 -9.86 -2.23 -16.39
C HIS A 15 -8.70 -1.76 -17.29
N ASP A 16 -7.54 -2.44 -17.27
CA ASP A 16 -6.32 -2.06 -17.98
C ASP A 16 -5.76 -0.68 -17.57
N ILE A 17 -6.13 -0.19 -16.38
CA ILE A 17 -5.60 1.06 -15.82
C ILE A 17 -4.16 0.80 -15.32
N LYS A 18 -3.25 1.71 -15.65
CA LYS A 18 -1.85 1.67 -15.22
C LYS A 18 -1.73 2.21 -13.80
N SER A 19 -2.11 1.39 -12.82
CA SER A 19 -2.18 1.74 -11.40
C SER A 19 -1.27 0.91 -10.51
N ARG A 20 -0.34 0.14 -11.09
CA ARG A 20 0.63 -0.64 -10.30
C ARG A 20 1.77 0.23 -9.80
N TYR A 21 2.40 -0.12 -8.70
CA TYR A 21 3.59 0.60 -8.21
C TYR A 21 4.77 0.58 -9.19
N ARG A 22 4.88 -0.41 -10.07
CA ARG A 22 5.83 -0.37 -11.19
C ARG A 22 5.49 0.70 -12.23
N ASP A 23 4.21 1.00 -12.45
CA ASP A 23 3.78 2.08 -13.35
C ASP A 23 4.12 3.45 -12.70
N PHE A 24 4.03 3.55 -11.37
CA PHE A 24 4.50 4.70 -10.59
C PHE A 24 6.03 4.86 -10.69
N ARG A 25 6.79 3.79 -10.55
CA ARG A 25 8.24 3.80 -10.77
C ARG A 25 8.60 4.32 -12.17
N ASP A 26 7.94 3.79 -13.20
CA ASP A 26 8.19 4.20 -14.58
C ASP A 26 7.86 5.67 -14.80
N PHE A 27 6.82 6.19 -14.16
CA PHE A 27 6.48 7.62 -14.13
C PHE A 27 7.61 8.44 -13.51
N MET A 28 8.08 8.09 -12.32
CA MET A 28 9.17 8.81 -11.64
C MET A 28 10.46 8.78 -12.46
N ASN A 29 10.84 7.63 -13.02
CA ASN A 29 12.03 7.52 -13.89
C ASN A 29 11.95 8.38 -15.17
N ALA A 30 10.75 8.64 -15.66
CA ALA A 30 10.56 9.52 -16.82
C ALA A 30 10.57 11.02 -16.46
N SER A 31 10.48 11.36 -15.18
CA SER A 31 10.45 12.72 -14.67
C SER A 31 11.84 13.15 -14.21
N LYS A 32 12.29 14.33 -14.66
CA LYS A 32 13.54 14.93 -14.17
C LYS A 32 13.46 15.43 -12.72
N GLU A 33 12.26 15.46 -12.16
CA GLU A 33 12.00 15.94 -10.81
C GLU A 33 12.07 14.80 -9.78
N TYR A 34 11.80 13.56 -10.22
CA TYR A 34 11.64 12.40 -9.34
C TYR A 34 12.57 11.23 -9.65
N ASP A 35 13.40 11.28 -10.70
CA ASP A 35 14.26 10.16 -11.11
C ASP A 35 15.31 9.80 -10.06
N ASP A 36 15.82 10.79 -9.32
CA ASP A 36 16.72 10.60 -8.18
C ASP A 36 16.06 9.84 -7.02
N LEU A 37 14.73 10.03 -6.80
CA LEU A 37 14.00 9.29 -5.78
C LEU A 37 13.97 7.79 -6.06
N VAL A 38 13.88 7.39 -7.32
CA VAL A 38 13.86 5.96 -7.68
C VAL A 38 15.19 5.32 -7.32
N THR A 39 16.29 5.93 -7.72
CA THR A 39 17.66 5.44 -7.41
C THR A 39 17.84 5.34 -5.89
N MET A 40 17.51 6.40 -5.18
CA MET A 40 17.62 6.45 -3.72
C MET A 40 16.78 5.37 -3.03
N LEU A 41 15.52 5.16 -3.43
CA LEU A 41 14.67 4.13 -2.83
C LEU A 41 15.20 2.72 -3.14
N GLU A 42 15.70 2.46 -4.35
CA GLU A 42 16.26 1.17 -4.73
C GLU A 42 17.55 0.84 -3.97
N GLU A 43 18.37 1.83 -3.67
CA GLU A 43 19.56 1.70 -2.83
C GLU A 43 19.18 1.50 -1.35
N LEU A 44 18.30 2.36 -0.81
CA LEU A 44 17.88 2.36 0.60
C LEU A 44 17.26 1.06 1.10
N TYR A 45 16.45 0.44 0.27
CA TYR A 45 15.69 -0.72 0.72
C TYR A 45 16.41 -2.05 0.50
N GLY A 46 17.57 -2.07 -0.19
CA GLY A 46 18.44 -3.24 -0.34
C GLY A 46 17.76 -4.51 -0.85
N CYS A 47 16.50 -4.41 -1.28
CA CYS A 47 15.73 -5.51 -1.87
C CYS A 47 15.82 -5.47 -3.39
N THR A 48 15.41 -6.55 -4.06
CA THR A 48 15.40 -6.50 -5.53
C THR A 48 14.43 -5.43 -6.01
N VAL A 49 14.77 -4.76 -7.11
CA VAL A 49 13.91 -3.76 -7.77
C VAL A 49 12.49 -4.32 -7.98
N LYS A 50 12.40 -5.60 -8.35
CA LYS A 50 11.11 -6.27 -8.52
C LYS A 50 10.31 -6.33 -7.21
N ASP A 51 10.94 -6.74 -6.11
CA ASP A 51 10.26 -6.92 -4.83
C ASP A 51 9.80 -5.59 -4.25
N LEU A 52 10.65 -4.55 -4.32
CA LEU A 52 10.29 -3.19 -3.90
C LEU A 52 9.01 -2.71 -4.59
N TRP A 53 8.96 -2.76 -5.92
CA TRP A 53 7.86 -2.19 -6.69
C TRP A 53 6.66 -3.12 -6.89
N CYS A 54 6.74 -4.37 -6.50
CA CYS A 54 5.59 -5.26 -6.45
C CYS A 54 4.78 -5.14 -5.15
N GLU A 55 5.46 -4.94 -4.02
CA GLU A 55 4.85 -4.81 -2.69
C GLU A 55 5.34 -3.52 -1.99
N PHE A 56 5.32 -2.40 -2.69
CA PHE A 56 5.94 -1.13 -2.32
C PHE A 56 5.60 -0.69 -0.89
N GLU A 57 4.33 -0.66 -0.52
CA GLU A 57 3.92 -0.24 0.83
C GLU A 57 4.51 -1.15 1.92
N LYS A 58 4.56 -2.46 1.68
CA LYS A 58 5.19 -3.40 2.62
C LYS A 58 6.71 -3.20 2.67
N ALA A 59 7.33 -2.96 1.53
CA ALA A 59 8.77 -2.74 1.43
C ALA A 59 9.22 -1.52 2.22
N LEU A 60 8.41 -0.45 2.30
CA LEU A 60 8.69 0.73 3.12
C LEU A 60 8.89 0.40 4.62
N GLY A 61 8.37 -0.71 5.11
CA GLY A 61 8.57 -1.21 6.47
C GLY A 61 9.81 -2.08 6.66
N LEU A 62 10.59 -2.35 5.61
CA LEU A 62 11.76 -3.23 5.66
C LEU A 62 13.09 -2.48 5.73
N ILE A 63 13.06 -1.16 5.86
CA ILE A 63 14.30 -0.36 6.00
C ILE A 63 15.04 -0.73 7.26
N THR A 64 16.37 -0.82 7.15
CA THR A 64 17.27 -1.11 8.28
C THR A 64 18.44 -0.13 8.27
N GLY A 65 19.03 0.14 9.43
CA GLY A 65 20.23 0.96 9.55
C GLY A 65 21.44 0.39 8.81
N LYS A 66 21.44 -0.93 8.57
CA LYS A 66 22.53 -1.63 7.89
C LYS A 66 22.78 -1.10 6.47
N VAL A 67 21.73 -0.93 5.68
CA VAL A 67 21.84 -0.47 4.28
C VAL A 67 22.40 0.95 4.24
N ILE A 68 21.91 1.83 5.13
CA ILE A 68 22.38 3.21 5.23
C ILE A 68 23.87 3.27 5.61
N TYR A 69 24.28 2.41 6.54
CA TYR A 69 25.68 2.31 6.95
C TYR A 69 26.59 1.76 5.85
N GLU A 70 26.18 0.69 5.17
CA GLU A 70 26.95 0.09 4.07
C GLU A 70 27.16 1.12 2.95
N ASP A 71 26.12 1.88 2.59
CA ASP A 71 26.22 2.97 1.64
C ASP A 71 27.19 4.07 2.12
N ALA A 72 27.09 4.49 3.37
CA ALA A 72 28.00 5.48 3.96
C ALA A 72 29.47 5.01 3.98
N VAL A 73 29.71 3.73 4.24
CA VAL A 73 31.07 3.14 4.26
C VAL A 73 31.64 2.93 2.86
N ASP A 74 30.83 2.47 1.91
CA ASP A 74 31.26 2.24 0.52
C ASP A 74 31.58 3.55 -0.21
N ASN A 75 30.86 4.63 0.13
CA ASN A 75 31.13 5.98 -0.36
C ASN A 75 32.24 6.70 0.37
N ALA A 76 32.67 6.20 1.53
CA ALA A 76 33.82 6.66 2.29
C ALA A 76 35.13 6.20 1.61
N GLY A 77 35.63 6.95 0.63
CA GLY A 77 36.95 6.71 0.01
C GLY A 77 38.09 6.68 1.02
N LYS A 78 39.35 6.63 0.57
CA LYS A 78 40.52 6.42 1.44
C LYS A 78 41.11 7.69 2.07
N ASP A 79 40.41 8.83 2.04
CA ASP A 79 40.90 10.12 2.54
C ASP A 79 39.99 10.69 3.62
N GLU A 80 40.37 10.53 4.89
CA GLU A 80 39.54 10.73 6.09
C GLU A 80 38.91 12.13 6.27
N GLU A 81 39.49 13.17 5.72
CA GLU A 81 39.03 14.56 5.93
C GLU A 81 38.02 15.00 4.86
N LEU A 82 38.24 14.66 3.61
CA LEU A 82 37.28 14.82 2.49
C LEU A 82 36.07 13.94 2.64
N GLU A 83 36.24 12.75 3.22
CA GLU A 83 35.22 11.80 3.55
C GLU A 83 34.23 12.33 4.57
N ARG A 84 34.72 13.00 5.61
CA ARG A 84 33.91 13.57 6.67
C ARG A 84 33.03 14.72 6.19
N GLU A 85 33.55 15.58 5.31
CA GLU A 85 32.78 16.69 4.71
C GLU A 85 31.77 16.18 3.68
N ALA A 86 32.13 15.20 2.86
CA ALA A 86 31.23 14.60 1.88
C ALA A 86 30.08 13.84 2.58
N ARG A 87 30.35 13.10 3.67
CA ARG A 87 29.34 12.46 4.51
C ARG A 87 28.39 13.48 5.11
N MET A 88 28.92 14.55 5.69
CA MET A 88 28.10 15.58 6.32
C MET A 88 27.19 16.32 5.33
N GLN A 89 27.62 16.48 4.07
CA GLN A 89 26.80 17.07 3.01
C GLN A 89 25.79 16.09 2.40
N GLN A 90 26.16 14.82 2.23
CA GLN A 90 25.25 13.77 1.79
C GLN A 90 24.17 13.47 2.83
N ASP A 91 24.54 13.38 4.10
CA ASP A 91 23.60 13.14 5.21
C ASP A 91 22.56 14.26 5.33
N ILE A 92 22.95 15.50 5.15
CA ILE A 92 22.03 16.65 5.22
C ILE A 92 21.10 16.70 4.00
N MET A 93 21.52 16.32 2.82
CA MET A 93 20.73 16.41 1.58
C MET A 93 19.90 15.17 1.28
N HIS A 94 20.36 13.97 1.63
CA HIS A 94 19.72 12.73 1.22
C HIS A 94 18.80 12.10 2.29
N TRP A 95 19.04 12.33 3.56
CA TRP A 95 18.42 11.59 4.66
C TRP A 95 17.41 12.37 5.51
N ASN A 96 16.85 13.46 5.01
CA ASN A 96 15.72 14.08 5.68
C ASN A 96 14.46 13.25 5.40
N ALA A 97 14.09 12.38 6.34
CA ALA A 97 12.93 11.48 6.22
C ALA A 97 11.64 12.23 5.83
N SER A 98 11.44 13.43 6.37
CA SER A 98 10.28 14.28 6.03
C SER A 98 10.31 14.72 4.57
N ASN A 99 11.48 15.09 4.05
CA ASN A 99 11.63 15.49 2.64
C ASN A 99 11.35 14.31 1.69
N ILE A 100 11.87 13.11 2.00
CA ILE A 100 11.60 11.90 1.21
C ILE A 100 10.10 11.60 1.20
N ARG A 101 9.45 11.69 2.37
CA ARG A 101 8.01 11.44 2.50
C ARG A 101 7.19 12.46 1.70
N GLU A 102 7.54 13.74 1.75
CA GLU A 102 6.87 14.81 1.03
C GLU A 102 7.04 14.64 -0.49
N ARG A 103 8.28 14.56 -0.97
CA ARG A 103 8.58 14.37 -2.41
C ARG A 103 7.93 13.11 -2.98
N LEU A 104 7.91 12.02 -2.22
CA LEU A 104 7.25 10.79 -2.65
C LEU A 104 5.73 10.95 -2.70
N GLY A 105 5.15 11.73 -1.77
CA GLY A 105 3.74 12.11 -1.78
C GLY A 105 3.37 12.95 -2.99
N ASP A 106 4.19 13.94 -3.34
CA ASP A 106 4.02 14.80 -4.50
C ASP A 106 4.11 13.98 -5.80
N ALA A 107 5.16 13.17 -5.93
CA ALA A 107 5.34 12.28 -7.08
C ALA A 107 4.14 11.33 -7.25
N PHE A 108 3.61 10.81 -6.14
CA PHE A 108 2.45 9.94 -6.16
C PHE A 108 1.17 10.67 -6.61
N SER A 109 0.96 11.88 -6.09
CA SER A 109 -0.17 12.74 -6.49
C SER A 109 -0.12 13.09 -7.98
N ASP A 110 1.05 13.47 -8.47
CA ASP A 110 1.27 13.81 -9.89
C ASP A 110 1.09 12.60 -10.81
N TRP A 111 1.54 11.43 -10.38
CA TRP A 111 1.31 10.19 -11.10
C TRP A 111 -0.18 9.85 -11.21
N VAL A 112 -0.90 9.86 -10.09
CA VAL A 112 -2.35 9.57 -10.06
C VAL A 112 -3.12 10.56 -10.94
N ALA A 113 -2.72 11.84 -10.97
CA ALA A 113 -3.31 12.87 -11.83
C ALA A 113 -3.19 12.56 -13.33
N GLN A 114 -2.17 11.82 -13.74
CA GLN A 114 -1.93 11.47 -15.14
C GLN A 114 -2.67 10.20 -15.59
N ILE A 115 -3.29 9.47 -14.66
CA ILE A 115 -4.06 8.26 -14.98
C ILE A 115 -5.32 8.66 -15.75
N SER A 116 -5.36 8.36 -17.05
CA SER A 116 -6.53 8.64 -17.89
C SER A 116 -7.55 7.52 -17.80
N LEU A 117 -8.81 7.89 -17.61
CA LEU A 117 -9.97 7.00 -17.62
C LEU A 117 -10.80 7.09 -18.90
N ASP A 118 -10.38 7.88 -19.91
CA ASP A 118 -11.19 8.26 -21.08
C ASP A 118 -11.73 7.10 -21.92
N LYS A 119 -11.01 5.97 -21.97
CA LYS A 119 -11.38 4.81 -22.79
C LYS A 119 -11.76 3.58 -21.97
N VAL A 120 -11.78 3.73 -20.66
CA VAL A 120 -12.11 2.66 -19.73
C VAL A 120 -13.61 2.36 -19.82
N LYS A 121 -13.95 1.06 -19.82
CA LYS A 121 -15.34 0.60 -19.83
C LYS A 121 -15.63 -0.18 -18.56
N PRO A 122 -16.89 -0.19 -18.09
CA PRO A 122 -17.28 -1.05 -17.00
C PRO A 122 -16.94 -2.54 -17.29
N PHE A 123 -16.34 -3.20 -16.32
CA PHE A 123 -15.98 -4.61 -16.39
C PHE A 123 -16.86 -5.46 -15.46
N TYR A 124 -17.20 -4.92 -14.28
CA TYR A 124 -18.00 -5.60 -13.28
C TYR A 124 -19.46 -5.15 -13.31
N GLY A 125 -20.38 -6.06 -12.99
CA GLY A 125 -21.83 -5.78 -12.87
C GLY A 125 -22.21 -5.22 -11.49
N ILE A 126 -21.60 -4.11 -11.08
CA ILE A 126 -21.87 -3.48 -9.78
C ILE A 126 -22.96 -2.41 -9.89
N ALA A 127 -23.81 -2.28 -8.84
CA ALA A 127 -24.86 -1.30 -8.81
C ALA A 127 -24.42 0.02 -8.17
N PRO A 128 -24.59 1.20 -8.82
CA PRO A 128 -24.18 2.49 -8.24
C PRO A 128 -24.86 2.85 -6.92
N THR A 129 -25.95 2.14 -6.57
CA THR A 129 -26.72 2.33 -5.33
C THR A 129 -26.13 1.60 -4.13
N ASP A 130 -25.18 0.69 -4.36
CA ASP A 130 -24.47 -0.02 -3.30
C ASP A 130 -23.43 0.87 -2.61
N LEU A 131 -22.71 0.36 -1.63
CA LEU A 131 -21.69 1.08 -0.90
C LEU A 131 -20.30 0.58 -1.30
N PHE A 132 -19.33 1.49 -1.30
CA PHE A 132 -17.97 1.20 -1.74
C PHE A 132 -16.96 1.68 -0.71
N PHE A 133 -16.10 0.77 -0.30
CA PHE A 133 -14.95 1.00 0.53
C PHE A 133 -13.71 0.74 -0.33
N THR A 134 -13.05 1.78 -0.79
CA THR A 134 -11.97 1.66 -1.77
C THR A 134 -10.61 2.07 -1.22
N PHE A 135 -9.60 1.31 -1.58
CA PHE A 135 -8.18 1.58 -1.34
C PHE A 135 -7.52 2.28 -2.53
N ASN A 136 -8.26 2.42 -3.64
CA ASN A 136 -7.74 3.03 -4.85
C ASN A 136 -7.80 4.55 -4.75
N TYR A 137 -6.83 5.21 -5.35
CA TYR A 137 -6.70 6.66 -5.41
C TYR A 137 -7.40 7.26 -6.65
N THR A 138 -7.79 6.41 -7.59
CA THR A 138 -8.43 6.77 -8.86
C THR A 138 -9.93 6.97 -8.69
N GLU A 139 -10.51 7.80 -9.56
CA GLU A 139 -11.95 8.03 -9.60
C GLU A 139 -12.67 7.05 -10.55
N THR A 140 -12.23 5.80 -10.60
CA THR A 140 -12.81 4.77 -11.47
C THR A 140 -14.27 4.49 -11.14
N LEU A 141 -14.63 4.44 -9.86
CA LEU A 141 -16.02 4.21 -9.41
C LEU A 141 -16.93 5.36 -9.81
N GLU A 142 -16.51 6.59 -9.61
CA GLU A 142 -17.25 7.81 -9.94
C GLU A 142 -17.38 8.00 -11.44
N THR A 143 -16.25 7.86 -12.15
CA THR A 143 -16.15 8.21 -13.57
C THR A 143 -16.75 7.12 -14.46
N ILE A 144 -16.46 5.85 -14.21
CA ILE A 144 -16.85 4.74 -15.08
C ILE A 144 -18.19 4.15 -14.66
N TYR A 145 -18.38 3.92 -13.36
CA TYR A 145 -19.59 3.28 -12.81
C TYR A 145 -20.66 4.29 -12.37
N LYS A 146 -20.36 5.60 -12.41
CA LYS A 146 -21.29 6.67 -12.01
C LYS A 146 -21.80 6.49 -10.57
N VAL A 147 -20.97 5.93 -9.71
CA VAL A 147 -21.29 5.80 -8.29
C VAL A 147 -21.32 7.19 -7.65
N PRO A 148 -22.40 7.56 -6.93
CA PRO A 148 -22.43 8.82 -6.19
C PRO A 148 -21.35 8.87 -5.10
N GLN A 149 -20.67 10.00 -4.96
CA GLN A 149 -19.63 10.23 -3.95
C GLN A 149 -20.09 9.84 -2.52
N ALA A 150 -21.35 10.08 -2.20
CA ALA A 150 -21.93 9.73 -0.89
C ALA A 150 -21.97 8.21 -0.61
N ASN A 151 -21.79 7.37 -1.63
CA ASN A 151 -21.74 5.92 -1.50
C ASN A 151 -20.30 5.38 -1.48
N ILE A 152 -19.28 6.23 -1.60
CA ILE A 152 -17.88 5.83 -1.71
C ILE A 152 -17.11 6.36 -0.49
N LEU A 153 -16.29 5.52 0.11
CA LEU A 153 -15.24 5.91 1.04
C LEU A 153 -13.88 5.52 0.48
N HIS A 154 -13.07 6.53 0.12
CA HIS A 154 -11.65 6.37 -0.20
C HIS A 154 -10.84 6.34 1.09
N ILE A 155 -10.58 5.15 1.62
CA ILE A 155 -9.96 4.98 2.96
C ILE A 155 -8.47 5.36 2.97
N HIS A 156 -7.82 5.31 1.84
CA HIS A 156 -6.42 5.73 1.65
C HIS A 156 -6.32 7.15 1.05
N GLY A 157 -7.38 7.94 1.17
CA GLY A 157 -7.42 9.28 0.60
C GLY A 157 -7.64 9.26 -0.92
N ASN A 158 -7.18 10.31 -1.56
CA ASN A 158 -7.33 10.53 -3.01
C ASN A 158 -6.03 11.08 -3.61
N GLN A 159 -6.09 11.47 -4.88
CA GLN A 159 -4.97 12.08 -5.59
C GLN A 159 -4.29 13.22 -4.83
N SER A 160 -5.06 14.14 -4.23
CA SER A 160 -4.50 15.34 -3.57
C SER A 160 -3.94 15.07 -2.16
N ASN A 161 -4.30 13.96 -1.54
CA ASN A 161 -3.85 13.58 -0.19
C ASN A 161 -3.76 12.05 -0.08
N PRO A 162 -2.80 11.41 -0.75
CA PRO A 162 -2.65 9.96 -0.72
C PRO A 162 -2.08 9.49 0.62
N ILE A 163 -2.68 8.44 1.17
CA ILE A 163 -2.25 7.77 2.39
C ILE A 163 -1.65 6.43 2.00
N PHE A 164 -0.34 6.34 1.93
CA PHE A 164 0.39 5.11 1.67
C PHE A 164 1.44 4.87 2.75
N GLY A 165 1.84 3.60 2.91
CA GLY A 165 2.82 3.22 3.92
C GLY A 165 2.59 1.79 4.43
N HIS A 166 3.41 1.39 5.38
CA HIS A 166 3.43 0.04 5.94
C HIS A 166 2.66 -0.07 7.26
N GLY A 167 2.37 -1.33 7.63
CA GLY A 167 1.71 -1.68 8.90
C GLY A 167 2.65 -2.23 9.97
N GLU A 168 3.97 -2.22 9.74
CA GLU A 168 4.94 -2.73 10.70
C GLU A 168 4.93 -1.89 11.97
N LYS A 169 4.82 -2.58 13.11
CA LYS A 169 4.69 -1.94 14.43
C LYS A 169 6.03 -1.69 15.11
N LYS A 170 7.07 -2.39 14.68
CA LYS A 170 8.39 -2.35 15.31
C LYS A 170 9.46 -2.22 14.23
N PHE A 171 10.32 -1.23 14.40
CA PHE A 171 11.53 -1.08 13.62
C PHE A 171 12.50 -2.21 13.98
N ASP A 172 13.18 -2.76 12.98
CA ASP A 172 14.25 -3.73 13.19
C ASP A 172 15.54 -3.00 13.60
N ASP A 173 15.86 -3.06 14.90
CA ASP A 173 17.02 -2.46 15.53
C ASP A 173 18.10 -3.50 15.88
N THR A 174 18.05 -4.69 15.28
CA THR A 174 19.01 -5.78 15.56
C THR A 174 20.42 -5.52 15.01
N TRP A 175 20.58 -4.47 14.23
CA TRP A 175 21.85 -4.01 13.70
C TRP A 175 22.21 -2.66 14.36
N PRO A 176 23.47 -2.33 14.70
CA PRO A 176 24.71 -3.04 14.35
C PRO A 176 25.07 -4.16 15.33
N PRO A 177 25.91 -5.12 14.91
CA PRO A 177 26.51 -6.05 15.83
C PRO A 177 27.53 -5.33 16.74
N ASP A 178 27.65 -5.78 17.99
CA ASP A 178 28.31 -5.18 19.16
C ASP A 178 29.78 -4.69 19.04
N ASN A 179 30.31 -4.26 17.90
CA ASN A 179 31.73 -3.86 17.79
C ASN A 179 32.03 -2.70 16.81
N GLU A 180 32.65 -1.71 17.36
CA GLU A 180 33.67 -0.75 16.83
C GLU A 180 33.25 0.41 15.91
N ALA A 181 32.08 0.49 15.30
CA ALA A 181 31.69 1.62 14.43
C ALA A 181 30.52 2.45 14.99
N TRP A 182 30.48 2.64 16.29
CA TRP A 182 29.31 3.14 17.03
C TRP A 182 28.70 4.45 16.50
N VAL A 183 29.49 5.48 16.19
CA VAL A 183 28.93 6.81 15.92
C VAL A 183 28.21 6.86 14.58
N ILE A 184 28.82 6.34 13.52
CA ILE A 184 28.21 6.32 12.17
C ILE A 184 27.04 5.35 12.11
N ALA A 185 27.14 4.24 12.83
CA ALA A 185 26.11 3.23 12.91
C ALA A 185 24.88 3.74 13.66
N ASP A 186 25.06 4.48 14.75
CA ASP A 186 23.95 5.09 15.52
C ASP A 186 23.20 6.11 14.67
N ASP A 187 23.87 6.98 13.94
CA ASP A 187 23.27 7.96 13.05
C ASP A 187 22.48 7.26 11.93
N ALA A 188 23.03 6.20 11.31
CA ALA A 188 22.36 5.42 10.28
C ALA A 188 21.09 4.73 10.81
N VAL A 189 21.15 4.18 12.02
CA VAL A 189 19.98 3.56 12.68
C VAL A 189 18.91 4.60 12.99
N ASP A 190 19.29 5.77 13.45
CA ASP A 190 18.33 6.83 13.77
C ASP A 190 17.64 7.37 12.50
N HIS A 191 18.38 7.57 11.41
CA HIS A 191 17.79 7.95 10.11
C HIS A 191 16.84 6.88 9.56
N ALA A 192 17.24 5.60 9.60
CA ALA A 192 16.37 4.51 9.19
C ALA A 192 15.10 4.42 10.04
N ARG A 193 15.24 4.62 11.35
CA ARG A 193 14.10 4.64 12.29
C ARG A 193 13.16 5.80 12.02
N ASP A 194 13.69 6.96 11.68
CA ASP A 194 12.87 8.14 11.36
C ASP A 194 12.14 7.96 10.02
N LEU A 195 12.81 7.42 9.01
CA LEU A 195 12.17 7.10 7.74
C LEU A 195 11.10 6.01 7.91
N PHE A 196 11.38 4.95 8.68
CA PHE A 196 10.40 3.95 9.06
C PHE A 196 9.15 4.58 9.68
N LYS A 197 9.31 5.47 10.67
CA LYS A 197 8.17 6.15 11.35
C LYS A 197 7.34 7.01 10.40
N GLN A 198 7.99 7.69 9.44
CA GLN A 198 7.30 8.54 8.46
C GLN A 198 6.35 7.75 7.54
N PHE A 199 6.63 6.47 7.34
CA PHE A 199 5.82 5.60 6.49
C PHE A 199 4.89 4.66 7.25
N VAL A 200 4.78 4.76 8.57
CA VAL A 200 3.77 4.00 9.34
C VAL A 200 2.37 4.52 8.98
N LYS A 201 1.53 3.64 8.44
CA LYS A 201 0.13 3.97 8.13
C LYS A 201 -0.70 4.07 9.42
N PRO A 202 -1.34 5.21 9.71
CA PRO A 202 -2.05 5.43 10.97
C PRO A 202 -3.46 4.81 10.96
N VAL A 203 -3.58 3.50 10.74
CA VAL A 203 -4.85 2.78 10.51
C VAL A 203 -5.86 3.01 11.63
N ASP A 204 -5.44 2.98 12.89
CA ASP A 204 -6.36 3.20 14.02
C ASP A 204 -6.95 4.63 14.03
N THR A 205 -6.17 5.63 13.62
CA THR A 205 -6.63 7.01 13.47
C THR A 205 -7.61 7.12 12.32
N ILE A 206 -7.29 6.55 11.16
CA ILE A 206 -8.17 6.53 9.99
C ILE A 206 -9.52 5.88 10.32
N ILE A 207 -9.53 4.75 11.05
CA ILE A 207 -10.77 4.10 11.48
C ILE A 207 -11.62 5.03 12.37
N LYS A 208 -10.98 5.77 13.29
CA LYS A 208 -11.70 6.72 14.16
C LYS A 208 -12.28 7.90 13.39
N GLU A 209 -11.54 8.46 12.45
CA GLU A 209 -12.00 9.56 11.60
C GLU A 209 -13.21 9.17 10.75
N HIS A 210 -13.32 7.90 10.38
CA HIS A 210 -14.43 7.36 9.58
C HIS A 210 -15.45 6.54 10.39
N GLU A 211 -15.50 6.70 11.71
CA GLU A 211 -16.39 5.93 12.61
C GLU A 211 -17.86 6.03 12.20
N ASP A 212 -18.32 7.17 11.68
CA ASP A 212 -19.70 7.36 11.23
C ASP A 212 -20.02 6.51 10.01
N PHE A 213 -19.08 6.32 9.09
CA PHE A 213 -19.24 5.42 7.97
C PHE A 213 -19.45 3.98 8.46
N PHE A 214 -18.55 3.49 9.31
CA PHE A 214 -18.65 2.13 9.83
C PHE A 214 -19.97 1.88 10.59
N ARG A 215 -20.40 2.83 11.42
CA ARG A 215 -21.69 2.75 12.12
C ARG A 215 -22.89 2.75 11.17
N GLY A 216 -22.80 3.52 10.08
CA GLY A 216 -23.85 3.59 9.05
C GLY A 216 -24.03 2.29 8.24
N LEU A 217 -23.04 1.38 8.26
CA LEU A 217 -23.16 0.08 7.60
C LEU A 217 -24.15 -0.84 8.31
N LYS A 218 -24.31 -0.69 9.62
CA LYS A 218 -25.15 -1.56 10.45
C LYS A 218 -26.63 -1.49 10.02
N GLY A 219 -27.22 -2.65 9.75
CA GLY A 219 -28.60 -2.76 9.26
C GLY A 219 -28.82 -2.31 7.81
N THR A 220 -27.78 -1.78 7.16
CA THR A 220 -27.79 -1.39 5.74
C THR A 220 -27.14 -2.46 4.88
N VAL A 221 -26.03 -3.03 5.34
CA VAL A 221 -25.19 -4.00 4.62
C VAL A 221 -25.42 -5.39 5.22
N ASP A 222 -25.54 -6.40 4.35
CA ASP A 222 -25.58 -7.81 4.73
C ASP A 222 -24.52 -8.64 4.03
N ARG A 223 -23.99 -8.13 2.94
CA ARG A 223 -22.99 -8.82 2.12
C ARG A 223 -21.79 -7.90 1.83
N VAL A 224 -20.58 -8.44 1.98
CA VAL A 224 -19.33 -7.80 1.56
C VAL A 224 -18.75 -8.55 0.37
N VAL A 225 -18.38 -7.82 -0.67
CA VAL A 225 -17.73 -8.36 -1.87
C VAL A 225 -16.37 -7.69 -2.05
N ILE A 226 -15.31 -8.48 -1.96
CA ILE A 226 -13.93 -8.03 -2.13
C ILE A 226 -13.54 -8.22 -3.58
N ILE A 227 -13.06 -7.16 -4.23
CA ILE A 227 -12.61 -7.19 -5.62
C ILE A 227 -11.20 -6.61 -5.72
N GLY A 228 -10.25 -7.43 -6.16
CA GLY A 228 -8.89 -6.98 -6.48
C GLY A 228 -8.06 -6.50 -5.30
N HIS A 229 -8.46 -6.79 -4.06
CA HIS A 229 -7.69 -6.44 -2.87
C HIS A 229 -6.66 -7.52 -2.52
N SER A 230 -5.52 -7.11 -1.93
CA SER A 230 -4.45 -8.04 -1.58
C SER A 230 -4.68 -8.76 -0.25
N LEU A 231 -5.55 -8.24 0.60
CA LEU A 231 -5.72 -8.64 2.00
C LEU A 231 -4.41 -8.54 2.79
N GLY A 232 -3.65 -7.46 2.53
CA GLY A 232 -2.41 -7.16 3.26
C GLY A 232 -2.66 -6.95 4.75
N GLU A 233 -1.70 -7.34 5.59
CA GLU A 233 -1.85 -7.28 7.07
C GLU A 233 -2.21 -5.88 7.57
N VAL A 234 -1.68 -4.82 6.93
CA VAL A 234 -1.95 -3.43 7.28
C VAL A 234 -3.43 -3.07 7.13
N ASP A 235 -4.16 -3.74 6.24
CA ASP A 235 -5.56 -3.43 5.93
C ASP A 235 -6.56 -4.34 6.66
N LEU A 236 -6.11 -5.44 7.30
CA LEU A 236 -6.99 -6.35 8.06
C LEU A 236 -7.77 -5.69 9.20
N PRO A 237 -7.27 -4.63 9.87
CA PRO A 237 -8.07 -3.92 10.87
C PRO A 237 -9.40 -3.37 10.34
N TYR A 238 -9.46 -2.94 9.07
CA TYR A 238 -10.71 -2.49 8.45
C TYR A 238 -11.71 -3.64 8.30
N ILE A 239 -11.25 -4.83 7.88
CA ILE A 239 -12.08 -6.04 7.77
C ILE A 239 -12.63 -6.43 9.14
N ARG A 240 -11.76 -6.44 10.17
CA ARG A 240 -12.18 -6.74 11.56
C ARG A 240 -13.19 -5.71 12.07
N LYS A 241 -13.02 -4.43 11.73
CA LYS A 241 -13.97 -3.36 12.10
C LYS A 241 -15.32 -3.59 11.44
N ILE A 242 -15.38 -3.87 10.14
CA ILE A 242 -16.61 -4.16 9.41
C ILE A 242 -17.27 -5.42 9.97
N GLN A 243 -16.53 -6.50 10.18
CA GLN A 243 -17.04 -7.74 10.75
C GLN A 243 -17.67 -7.50 12.13
N LYS A 244 -17.03 -6.70 12.97
CA LYS A 244 -17.54 -6.38 14.32
C LYS A 244 -18.81 -5.54 14.30
N GLU A 245 -18.90 -4.54 13.42
CA GLU A 245 -20.02 -3.59 13.38
C GLU A 245 -21.25 -4.16 12.67
N VAL A 246 -21.04 -4.93 11.60
CA VAL A 246 -22.10 -5.37 10.68
C VAL A 246 -22.46 -6.83 10.86
N THR A 247 -21.46 -7.69 11.09
CA THR A 247 -21.61 -9.16 11.08
C THR A 247 -22.31 -9.64 9.79
N PRO A 248 -21.74 -9.39 8.60
CA PRO A 248 -22.36 -9.75 7.33
C PRO A 248 -22.63 -11.25 7.23
N SER A 249 -23.72 -11.62 6.57
CA SER A 249 -24.04 -13.02 6.32
C SER A 249 -23.14 -13.67 5.28
N LEU A 250 -22.52 -12.86 4.40
CA LEU A 250 -21.60 -13.31 3.36
C LEU A 250 -20.43 -12.36 3.18
N TRP A 251 -19.23 -12.94 3.19
CA TRP A 251 -18.00 -12.35 2.67
C TRP A 251 -17.60 -13.11 1.43
N MET A 252 -17.52 -12.43 0.30
CA MET A 252 -17.12 -13.00 -0.96
C MET A 252 -15.85 -12.32 -1.47
N ASP A 253 -14.79 -13.08 -1.69
CA ASP A 253 -13.59 -12.59 -2.41
C ASP A 253 -13.68 -13.04 -3.86
N TYR A 254 -13.51 -12.10 -4.75
CA TYR A 254 -13.52 -12.31 -6.18
C TYR A 254 -12.15 -11.97 -6.76
N PHE A 255 -11.45 -12.94 -7.31
CA PHE A 255 -10.18 -12.71 -7.98
C PHE A 255 -10.17 -13.23 -9.42
N HIS A 256 -9.69 -12.41 -10.31
CA HIS A 256 -9.65 -12.68 -11.75
C HIS A 256 -8.39 -13.43 -12.18
N ARG A 257 -7.26 -13.23 -11.47
CA ARG A 257 -5.96 -13.84 -11.80
C ARG A 257 -5.25 -14.33 -10.55
N VAL A 258 -4.51 -15.44 -10.71
CA VAL A 258 -3.58 -15.89 -9.67
C VAL A 258 -2.44 -14.88 -9.55
N LYS A 259 -2.21 -14.35 -8.34
CA LYS A 259 -1.11 -13.43 -8.06
C LYS A 259 0.23 -14.17 -8.14
N GLU A 260 1.28 -13.50 -8.60
CA GLU A 260 2.61 -14.10 -8.82
C GLU A 260 3.19 -14.85 -7.61
N ARG A 261 2.80 -14.44 -6.39
CA ARG A 261 3.23 -15.07 -5.13
C ARG A 261 2.61 -16.45 -4.87
N TYR A 262 1.60 -16.84 -5.63
CA TYR A 262 0.95 -18.14 -5.47
C TYR A 262 1.24 -19.04 -6.67
N ALA A 263 1.61 -20.31 -6.41
CA ALA A 263 1.89 -21.26 -7.46
C ALA A 263 0.61 -21.79 -8.14
N THR A 264 -0.52 -21.79 -7.43
CA THR A 264 -1.80 -22.31 -7.94
C THR A 264 -2.98 -21.47 -7.47
N LYS A 265 -4.12 -21.60 -8.21
CA LYS A 265 -5.43 -21.05 -7.81
C LYS A 265 -5.83 -21.52 -6.40
N GLN A 266 -5.62 -22.81 -6.10
CA GLN A 266 -5.98 -23.39 -4.81
C GLN A 266 -5.17 -22.75 -3.66
N MET A 267 -3.87 -22.55 -3.84
CA MET A 267 -3.05 -21.88 -2.81
C MET A 267 -3.53 -20.45 -2.54
N GLN A 268 -3.91 -19.70 -3.58
CA GLN A 268 -4.47 -18.36 -3.39
C GLN A 268 -5.83 -18.42 -2.69
N HIS A 269 -6.71 -19.34 -3.09
CA HIS A 269 -8.00 -19.57 -2.45
C HIS A 269 -7.84 -19.83 -0.95
N ASP A 270 -6.99 -20.79 -0.60
CA ASP A 270 -6.80 -21.20 0.80
C ASP A 270 -6.21 -20.07 1.66
N ALA A 271 -5.26 -19.32 1.11
CA ALA A 271 -4.69 -18.14 1.78
C ALA A 271 -5.73 -17.04 2.01
N ILE A 272 -6.64 -16.79 1.07
CA ILE A 272 -7.75 -15.84 1.24
C ILE A 272 -8.69 -16.31 2.34
N VAL A 273 -9.10 -17.58 2.31
CA VAL A 273 -9.98 -18.16 3.34
C VAL A 273 -9.33 -18.02 4.72
N GLU A 274 -8.09 -18.46 4.88
CA GLU A 274 -7.35 -18.36 6.14
C GLU A 274 -7.29 -16.93 6.65
N THR A 275 -6.99 -15.97 5.78
CA THR A 275 -6.92 -14.54 6.13
C THR A 275 -8.27 -14.03 6.63
N LEU A 276 -9.37 -14.34 5.94
CA LEU A 276 -10.71 -13.90 6.35
C LEU A 276 -11.14 -14.54 7.67
N LEU A 277 -10.83 -15.83 7.88
CA LEU A 277 -11.08 -16.52 9.16
C LEU A 277 -10.30 -15.86 10.31
N SER A 278 -9.03 -15.43 10.06
CA SER A 278 -8.22 -14.71 11.05
C SER A 278 -8.81 -13.37 11.48
N CYS A 279 -9.70 -12.80 10.66
CA CYS A 279 -10.45 -11.58 10.97
C CYS A 279 -11.74 -11.84 11.78
N GLY A 280 -12.00 -13.09 12.19
CA GLY A 280 -13.18 -13.47 12.98
C GLY A 280 -14.43 -13.72 12.14
N ILE A 281 -14.29 -13.92 10.82
CA ILE A 281 -15.41 -14.24 9.94
C ILE A 281 -15.68 -15.75 10.04
N PRO A 282 -16.94 -16.20 10.31
CA PRO A 282 -17.25 -17.62 10.35
C PRO A 282 -17.04 -18.32 8.99
N VAL A 283 -16.54 -19.55 9.01
CA VAL A 283 -16.22 -20.30 7.78
C VAL A 283 -17.43 -20.43 6.84
N GLY A 284 -18.63 -20.61 7.39
CA GLY A 284 -19.88 -20.69 6.61
C GLY A 284 -20.27 -19.40 5.89
N ASN A 285 -19.65 -18.27 6.26
CA ASN A 285 -19.92 -16.96 5.68
C ASN A 285 -18.86 -16.54 4.64
N VAL A 286 -17.85 -17.39 4.39
CA VAL A 286 -16.78 -17.10 3.42
C VAL A 286 -17.06 -17.82 2.11
N LYS A 287 -17.00 -17.09 1.00
CA LYS A 287 -17.00 -17.62 -0.37
C LYS A 287 -15.84 -17.01 -1.14
N VAL A 288 -15.02 -17.83 -1.77
CA VAL A 288 -13.96 -17.38 -2.66
C VAL A 288 -14.28 -17.83 -4.08
N VAL A 289 -14.32 -16.89 -5.01
CA VAL A 289 -14.63 -17.12 -6.42
C VAL A 289 -13.43 -16.77 -7.26
N CYS A 290 -12.95 -17.74 -8.01
CA CYS A 290 -11.92 -17.52 -9.03
C CYS A 290 -12.57 -17.56 -10.39
N ASP A 291 -12.59 -16.42 -11.06
CA ASP A 291 -13.22 -16.36 -12.35
C ASP A 291 -12.28 -16.71 -13.51
N GLU A 292 -12.68 -17.76 -14.21
CA GLU A 292 -12.68 -17.82 -15.67
C GLU A 292 -14.13 -18.07 -16.15
N ASP A 293 -15.07 -18.31 -15.23
CA ASP A 293 -16.39 -18.86 -15.55
C ASP A 293 -17.59 -18.07 -14.99
N GLU A 294 -17.44 -17.15 -14.03
CA GLU A 294 -18.53 -16.38 -13.45
C GLU A 294 -18.19 -14.87 -13.36
N MET A 295 -18.66 -14.05 -14.29
CA MET A 295 -18.67 -12.58 -14.10
C MET A 295 -19.74 -12.17 -13.09
N ILE A 296 -19.36 -11.36 -12.09
CA ILE A 296 -20.29 -10.71 -11.16
C ILE A 296 -21.07 -9.60 -11.86
#